data_1e45c0ba68a12e683b5f03fa52c5a0af
#
_entry.id   1e45c0ba68a12e683b5f03fa52c5a0af
#
_cell.length_a   1.000
_cell.length_b   1.000
_cell.length_c   1.000
_cell.angle_alpha   90.00
_cell.angle_beta   90.00
_cell.angle_gamma   90.00
#
_symmetry.space_group_name_H-M   'P 1'
#
loop_
_entity.id
_entity.type
_entity.pdbx_description
1 polymer ?
#
loop_
_entity_poly.entity_id
_entity_poly.type
_entity_poly.pdbx_seq_one_letter_code
_entity_poly.pdbx_strand_id
1 'polypeptide(L)'
;MKSLRVRLSLAFVLVAWLPMAVVGVLAQRGIEARTRESYARQLDARAEAGRRLLAGRASDMSATLARLCAHDLLVDRVMLDLARGHFMGPEQAELERLLPPLMESVGFDALLLFDARGADRGRVLGAGHYPSLAGARDVALLQELERSGDEPFVTTLRVRDGREPARDEQAWVTGCAVERDGVRVALLGGAFLDAERASRWFGEDSAVRAVLVRPGDALPSEVRDGGGQASVFTFRSASGEERYELLAAIDDADLEAQLAGLLQQNLLTAGVAALLALLFATLVAVRLSRPLRELEDAATRIGAGDLELAIDERGGGEVGRTFSAFNHMTRELKSAQKRLRRAERIAAWRDIARRIAHEIKNPLSPIQ
;
A
#
# COMPACT_ATOMS: atom_id res chain seq x y z
N MET A 1 -10.07 -45.90 20.35
CA MET A 1 -10.51 -45.57 18.97
C MET A 1 -11.11 -44.18 18.96
N LYS A 2 -10.52 -43.23 18.24
CA LYS A 2 -11.13 -41.88 18.12
C LYS A 2 -12.44 -42.01 17.38
N SER A 3 -13.54 -41.52 17.99
CA SER A 3 -14.91 -41.71 17.48
C SER A 3 -15.01 -41.24 16.02
N LEU A 4 -15.81 -41.92 15.21
CA LEU A 4 -16.13 -41.59 13.80
C LEU A 4 -16.46 -40.09 13.64
N ARG A 5 -17.12 -39.50 14.65
CA ARG A 5 -17.43 -38.07 14.71
C ARG A 5 -16.21 -37.18 14.58
N VAL A 6 -15.12 -37.47 15.34
CA VAL A 6 -13.90 -36.66 15.32
C VAL A 6 -13.22 -36.75 13.95
N ARG A 7 -13.18 -37.93 13.35
CA ARG A 7 -12.61 -38.11 12.01
C ARG A 7 -13.43 -37.41 10.92
N LEU A 8 -14.75 -37.49 10.99
CA LEU A 8 -15.63 -36.84 10.03
C LEU A 8 -15.58 -35.31 10.16
N SER A 9 -15.65 -34.80 11.40
CA SER A 9 -15.52 -33.35 11.64
C SER A 9 -14.16 -32.81 11.17
N LEU A 10 -13.08 -33.53 11.42
CA LEU A 10 -11.72 -33.14 11.01
C LEU A 10 -11.57 -33.17 9.49
N ALA A 11 -12.14 -34.16 8.81
CA ALA A 11 -12.15 -34.24 7.35
C ALA A 11 -12.96 -33.08 6.74
N PHE A 12 -14.15 -32.78 7.27
CA PHE A 12 -14.97 -31.66 6.80
C PHE A 12 -14.29 -30.30 7.03
N VAL A 13 -13.68 -30.09 8.20
CA VAL A 13 -12.91 -28.87 8.48
C VAL A 13 -11.76 -28.75 7.50
N LEU A 14 -11.03 -29.82 7.24
CA LEU A 14 -9.86 -29.81 6.35
C LEU A 14 -10.27 -29.55 4.89
N VAL A 15 -11.33 -30.18 4.41
CA VAL A 15 -11.85 -29.98 3.05
C VAL A 15 -12.44 -28.60 2.84
N ALA A 16 -13.08 -28.01 3.86
CA ALA A 16 -13.65 -26.66 3.76
C ALA A 16 -12.59 -25.57 3.96
N TRP A 17 -11.67 -25.78 4.90
CA TRP A 17 -10.69 -24.75 5.30
C TRP A 17 -9.49 -24.66 4.36
N LEU A 18 -9.01 -25.79 3.83
CA LEU A 18 -7.80 -25.80 2.98
C LEU A 18 -7.98 -25.01 1.68
N PRO A 19 -9.05 -25.17 0.88
CA PRO A 19 -9.27 -24.33 -0.30
C PRO A 19 -9.45 -22.87 0.05
N MET A 20 -10.11 -22.59 1.17
CA MET A 20 -10.36 -21.22 1.61
C MET A 20 -9.09 -20.53 2.08
N ALA A 21 -8.18 -21.24 2.77
CA ALA A 21 -6.86 -20.74 3.12
C ALA A 21 -6.01 -20.46 1.87
N VAL A 22 -6.03 -21.37 0.90
CA VAL A 22 -5.30 -21.19 -0.37
C VAL A 22 -5.83 -19.99 -1.14
N VAL A 23 -7.14 -19.86 -1.30
CA VAL A 23 -7.77 -18.71 -1.97
C VAL A 23 -7.45 -17.41 -1.21
N GLY A 24 -7.51 -17.43 0.13
CA GLY A 24 -7.16 -16.27 0.96
C GLY A 24 -5.71 -15.81 0.74
N VAL A 25 -4.75 -16.73 0.75
CA VAL A 25 -3.34 -16.40 0.50
C VAL A 25 -3.11 -15.89 -0.92
N LEU A 26 -3.76 -16.49 -1.92
CA LEU A 26 -3.64 -16.03 -3.32
C LEU A 26 -4.28 -14.65 -3.51
N ALA A 27 -5.45 -14.42 -2.93
CA ALA A 27 -6.13 -13.13 -2.95
C ALA A 27 -5.28 -12.05 -2.27
N GLN A 28 -4.69 -12.36 -1.11
CA GLN A 28 -3.81 -11.45 -0.39
C GLN A 28 -2.59 -11.04 -1.22
N ARG A 29 -1.89 -12.02 -1.82
CA ARG A 29 -0.75 -11.74 -2.72
C ARG A 29 -1.17 -10.88 -3.93
N GLY A 30 -2.35 -11.17 -4.48
CA GLY A 30 -2.90 -10.39 -5.59
C GLY A 30 -3.25 -8.95 -5.20
N ILE A 31 -3.80 -8.73 -4.02
CA ILE A 31 -4.11 -7.39 -3.48
C ILE A 31 -2.81 -6.63 -3.21
N GLU A 32 -1.85 -7.25 -2.52
CA GLU A 32 -0.56 -6.65 -2.22
C GLU A 32 0.18 -6.20 -3.49
N ALA A 33 0.24 -7.08 -4.51
CA ALA A 33 0.85 -6.76 -5.78
C ALA A 33 0.15 -5.59 -6.50
N ARG A 34 -1.19 -5.59 -6.52
CA ARG A 34 -1.98 -4.49 -7.12
C ARG A 34 -1.82 -3.17 -6.36
N THR A 35 -1.76 -3.22 -5.05
CA THR A 35 -1.55 -2.02 -4.22
C THR A 35 -0.18 -1.44 -4.52
N ARG A 36 0.89 -2.23 -4.49
CA ARG A 36 2.25 -1.78 -4.83
C ARG A 36 2.32 -1.23 -6.27
N GLU A 37 1.69 -1.88 -7.23
CA GLU A 37 1.64 -1.38 -8.61
C GLU A 37 0.85 -0.06 -8.73
N SER A 38 -0.22 0.11 -7.96
CA SER A 38 -0.98 1.36 -7.90
C SER A 38 -0.13 2.50 -7.35
N TYR A 39 0.62 2.25 -6.27
CA TYR A 39 1.53 3.22 -5.69
C TYR A 39 2.68 3.58 -6.65
N ALA A 40 3.27 2.59 -7.32
CA ALA A 40 4.31 2.85 -8.33
C ALA A 40 3.79 3.74 -9.47
N ARG A 41 2.58 3.47 -9.97
CA ARG A 41 1.96 4.32 -11.00
C ARG A 41 1.66 5.73 -10.52
N GLN A 42 1.23 5.90 -9.26
CA GLN A 42 1.03 7.22 -8.66
C GLN A 42 2.36 7.97 -8.51
N LEU A 43 3.42 7.28 -8.09
CA LEU A 43 4.76 7.83 -7.98
C LEU A 43 5.25 8.35 -9.33
N ASP A 44 5.17 7.52 -10.38
CA ASP A 44 5.58 7.90 -11.73
C ASP A 44 4.78 9.10 -12.26
N ALA A 45 3.47 9.10 -12.06
CA ALA A 45 2.61 10.20 -12.49
C ALA A 45 2.94 11.51 -11.75
N ARG A 46 3.22 11.43 -10.44
CA ARG A 46 3.61 12.59 -9.64
C ARG A 46 5.02 13.09 -10.01
N ALA A 47 5.95 12.17 -10.22
CA ALA A 47 7.30 12.53 -10.66
C ALA A 47 7.26 13.23 -12.04
N GLU A 48 6.45 12.76 -12.97
CA GLU A 48 6.27 13.38 -14.28
C GLU A 48 5.59 14.76 -14.18
N ALA A 49 4.58 14.90 -13.32
CA ALA A 49 3.96 16.20 -13.06
C ALA A 49 4.97 17.18 -12.44
N GLY A 50 5.77 16.70 -11.48
CA GLY A 50 6.85 17.50 -10.87
C GLY A 50 7.91 17.93 -11.89
N ARG A 51 8.33 17.04 -12.79
CA ARG A 51 9.26 17.38 -13.89
C ARG A 51 8.74 18.52 -14.74
N ARG A 52 7.48 18.44 -15.15
CA ARG A 52 6.86 19.50 -15.99
C ARG A 52 6.75 20.81 -15.24
N LEU A 53 6.36 20.77 -13.97
CA LEU A 53 6.23 21.96 -13.13
C LEU A 53 7.58 22.66 -12.96
N LEU A 54 8.65 21.92 -12.62
CA LEU A 54 9.96 22.48 -12.42
C LEU A 54 10.61 22.97 -13.72
N ALA A 55 10.41 22.25 -14.82
CA ALA A 55 10.84 22.72 -16.14
C ALA A 55 10.12 24.01 -16.56
N GLY A 56 8.81 24.10 -16.32
CA GLY A 56 8.03 25.32 -16.51
C GLY A 56 8.56 26.47 -15.63
N ARG A 57 8.80 26.22 -14.34
CA ARG A 57 9.33 27.22 -13.41
C ARG A 57 10.73 27.70 -13.81
N ALA A 58 11.60 26.81 -14.27
CA ALA A 58 12.89 27.18 -14.82
C ALA A 58 12.77 28.17 -15.99
N SER A 59 11.91 27.84 -16.94
CA SER A 59 11.62 28.68 -18.10
C SER A 59 11.02 30.04 -17.71
N ASP A 60 10.07 30.03 -16.76
CA ASP A 60 9.43 31.25 -16.27
C ASP A 60 10.39 32.16 -15.52
N MET A 61 11.27 31.58 -14.71
CA MET A 61 12.34 32.36 -14.02
C MET A 61 13.25 33.03 -15.02
N SER A 62 13.78 32.30 -16.00
CA SER A 62 14.65 32.83 -17.02
C SER A 62 13.95 33.92 -17.85
N ALA A 63 12.71 33.68 -18.30
CA ALA A 63 11.94 34.66 -19.06
C ALA A 63 11.62 35.94 -18.26
N THR A 64 11.30 35.78 -16.96
CA THR A 64 11.01 36.91 -16.08
C THR A 64 12.27 37.78 -15.87
N LEU A 65 13.39 37.15 -15.59
CA LEU A 65 14.65 37.87 -15.38
C LEU A 65 15.11 38.53 -16.67
N ALA A 66 15.00 37.86 -17.81
CA ALA A 66 15.32 38.47 -19.11
C ALA A 66 14.47 39.71 -19.40
N ARG A 67 13.18 39.70 -19.03
CA ARG A 67 12.31 40.89 -19.13
C ARG A 67 12.74 42.02 -18.22
N LEU A 68 13.11 41.71 -16.98
CA LEU A 68 13.66 42.71 -16.04
C LEU A 68 14.95 43.34 -16.60
N CYS A 69 15.83 42.53 -17.14
CA CYS A 69 17.05 43.03 -17.77
C CYS A 69 16.80 43.91 -19.00
N ALA A 70 15.81 43.56 -19.80
CA ALA A 70 15.60 44.23 -21.10
C ALA A 70 14.81 45.55 -20.98
N HIS A 71 13.87 45.65 -20.04
CA HIS A 71 12.84 46.70 -20.07
C HIS A 71 12.50 47.27 -18.67
N ASP A 72 13.28 47.02 -17.64
CA ASP A 72 12.98 47.55 -16.32
C ASP A 72 13.60 48.92 -16.11
N LEU A 73 12.75 49.86 -15.69
CA LEU A 73 13.17 51.23 -15.39
C LEU A 73 14.20 51.31 -14.24
N LEU A 74 14.16 50.34 -13.34
CA LEU A 74 15.13 50.28 -12.22
C LEU A 74 16.53 49.95 -12.76
N VAL A 75 16.63 48.96 -13.65
CA VAL A 75 17.91 48.59 -14.29
C VAL A 75 18.45 49.73 -15.09
N ASP A 76 17.61 50.39 -15.91
CA ASP A 76 18.00 51.55 -16.71
C ASP A 76 18.50 52.73 -15.85
N ARG A 77 17.82 52.99 -14.73
CA ARG A 77 18.23 54.03 -13.77
C ARG A 77 19.57 53.70 -13.10
N VAL A 78 19.73 52.49 -12.59
CA VAL A 78 21.02 52.06 -11.99
C VAL A 78 22.16 52.15 -12.98
N MET A 79 21.94 51.76 -14.22
CA MET A 79 22.94 51.92 -15.28
C MET A 79 23.30 53.36 -15.52
N LEU A 80 22.32 54.27 -15.54
CA LEU A 80 22.54 55.69 -15.70
C LEU A 80 23.35 56.30 -14.53
N ASP A 81 23.02 55.94 -13.29
CA ASP A 81 23.70 56.43 -12.09
C ASP A 81 25.13 55.89 -12.02
N LEU A 82 25.36 54.65 -12.42
CA LEU A 82 26.68 54.03 -12.56
C LEU A 82 27.50 54.72 -13.66
N ALA A 83 26.90 55.08 -14.80
CA ALA A 83 27.56 55.79 -15.88
C ALA A 83 28.07 57.20 -15.45
N ARG A 84 27.31 57.84 -14.56
CA ARG A 84 27.64 59.15 -13.99
C ARG A 84 28.64 59.08 -12.85
N GLY A 85 28.99 57.87 -12.38
CA GLY A 85 29.90 57.69 -11.25
C GLY A 85 29.29 58.07 -9.89
N HIS A 86 27.96 58.17 -9.81
CA HIS A 86 27.25 58.65 -8.62
C HIS A 86 26.62 57.54 -7.79
N PHE A 87 26.92 56.27 -8.02
CA PHE A 87 26.32 55.17 -7.29
C PHE A 87 26.92 55.00 -5.89
N MET A 88 26.53 55.89 -4.97
CA MET A 88 26.96 55.92 -3.56
C MET A 88 25.80 56.42 -2.66
N GLY A 89 25.69 55.86 -1.46
CA GLY A 89 24.82 56.35 -0.39
C GLY A 89 23.32 56.45 -0.73
N PRO A 90 22.80 57.59 -1.20
CA PRO A 90 21.36 57.74 -1.44
C PRO A 90 20.83 56.87 -2.55
N GLU A 91 21.55 56.66 -3.63
CA GLU A 91 21.13 55.80 -4.76
C GLU A 91 21.08 54.34 -4.36
N GLN A 92 22.02 53.87 -3.57
CA GLN A 92 22.02 52.53 -3.00
C GLN A 92 20.85 52.33 -2.04
N ALA A 93 20.58 53.32 -1.17
CA ALA A 93 19.45 53.24 -0.24
C ALA A 93 18.09 53.24 -0.96
N GLU A 94 17.97 53.90 -2.10
CA GLU A 94 16.79 53.88 -2.93
C GLU A 94 16.62 52.50 -3.59
N LEU A 95 17.69 51.91 -4.12
CA LEU A 95 17.69 50.58 -4.70
C LEU A 95 17.26 49.52 -3.67
N GLU A 96 17.79 49.59 -2.44
CA GLU A 96 17.42 48.71 -1.33
C GLU A 96 15.92 48.78 -0.93
N ARG A 97 15.27 49.93 -1.20
CA ARG A 97 13.82 50.09 -0.99
C ARG A 97 12.97 49.52 -2.13
N LEU A 98 13.49 49.54 -3.35
CA LEU A 98 12.76 49.16 -4.56
C LEU A 98 12.89 47.67 -4.89
N LEU A 99 14.01 47.03 -4.54
CA LEU A 99 14.23 45.61 -4.83
C LEU A 99 13.30 44.67 -4.11
N PRO A 100 12.96 44.79 -2.80
CA PRO A 100 12.05 43.86 -2.14
C PRO A 100 10.65 43.79 -2.77
N PRO A 101 9.92 44.88 -3.02
CA PRO A 101 8.62 44.81 -3.67
C PRO A 101 8.73 44.29 -5.12
N LEU A 102 9.80 44.59 -5.83
CA LEU A 102 10.04 44.03 -7.16
C LEU A 102 10.22 42.49 -7.08
N MET A 103 11.06 42.03 -6.17
CA MET A 103 11.32 40.62 -5.92
C MET A 103 10.03 39.84 -5.59
N GLU A 104 9.21 40.39 -4.69
CA GLU A 104 7.91 39.81 -4.35
C GLU A 104 6.96 39.78 -5.56
N SER A 105 6.92 40.84 -6.36
CA SER A 105 6.04 40.93 -7.53
C SER A 105 6.36 39.90 -8.61
N VAL A 106 7.63 39.50 -8.72
CA VAL A 106 8.09 38.46 -9.67
C VAL A 106 8.12 37.06 -9.07
N GLY A 107 7.83 36.94 -7.77
CA GLY A 107 7.77 35.64 -7.08
C GLY A 107 9.14 35.00 -6.84
N PHE A 108 10.19 35.82 -6.65
CA PHE A 108 11.52 35.36 -6.28
C PHE A 108 11.76 35.46 -4.78
N ASP A 109 12.55 34.55 -4.22
CA ASP A 109 13.01 34.59 -2.84
C ASP A 109 14.33 35.38 -2.69
N ALA A 110 15.08 35.49 -3.77
CA ALA A 110 16.31 36.26 -3.82
C ALA A 110 16.39 37.03 -5.15
N LEU A 111 16.81 38.30 -5.07
CA LEU A 111 17.09 39.15 -6.23
C LEU A 111 18.31 39.98 -5.93
N LEU A 112 19.37 39.81 -6.72
CA LEU A 112 20.68 40.49 -6.54
C LEU A 112 21.04 41.24 -7.81
N LEU A 113 21.54 42.46 -7.64
CA LEU A 113 22.05 43.29 -8.71
C LEU A 113 23.58 43.53 -8.53
N PHE A 114 24.36 43.28 -9.56
CA PHE A 114 25.80 43.34 -9.53
C PHE A 114 26.36 44.42 -10.49
N ASP A 115 27.43 45.07 -10.05
CA ASP A 115 28.32 45.78 -10.99
C ASP A 115 29.24 44.74 -11.65
N ALA A 116 29.18 44.67 -12.96
CA ALA A 116 30.00 43.74 -13.74
C ALA A 116 31.20 44.41 -14.44
N ARG A 117 31.62 45.59 -13.99
CA ARG A 117 32.69 46.41 -14.60
C ARG A 117 33.98 46.35 -13.82
N GLY A 118 35.09 46.38 -14.52
CA GLY A 118 36.45 46.72 -14.10
C GLY A 118 36.83 46.34 -12.67
N ALA A 119 37.27 47.34 -11.88
CA ALA A 119 37.72 47.14 -10.50
C ALA A 119 36.55 46.81 -9.52
N ASP A 120 35.32 47.23 -9.82
CA ASP A 120 34.12 46.98 -9.01
C ASP A 120 33.37 45.71 -9.40
N ARG A 121 33.91 44.91 -10.31
CA ARG A 121 33.33 43.67 -10.78
C ARG A 121 32.98 42.73 -9.62
N GLY A 122 31.72 42.26 -9.60
CA GLY A 122 31.18 41.40 -8.55
C GLY A 122 30.69 42.12 -7.30
N ARG A 123 30.71 43.48 -7.28
CA ARG A 123 30.09 44.23 -6.19
C ARG A 123 28.58 44.14 -6.28
N VAL A 124 27.94 43.71 -5.20
CA VAL A 124 26.48 43.69 -5.04
C VAL A 124 25.99 45.12 -4.83
N LEU A 125 25.25 45.65 -5.78
CA LEU A 125 24.68 46.99 -5.73
C LEU A 125 23.42 47.02 -4.85
N GLY A 126 22.63 45.96 -4.86
CA GLY A 126 21.46 45.81 -4.04
C GLY A 126 21.01 44.36 -3.96
N ALA A 127 20.31 44.03 -2.87
CA ALA A 127 19.75 42.73 -2.60
C ALA A 127 18.33 42.85 -2.05
N GLY A 128 17.37 42.15 -2.66
CA GLY A 128 15.94 42.26 -2.32
C GLY A 128 15.60 41.78 -0.94
N HIS A 129 15.96 40.54 -0.59
CA HIS A 129 15.57 39.93 0.70
C HIS A 129 16.61 40.16 1.81
N TYR A 130 17.87 40.21 1.45
CA TYR A 130 19.00 40.35 2.40
C TYR A 130 19.82 41.60 2.14
N PRO A 131 19.39 42.76 2.67
CA PRO A 131 20.12 44.03 2.47
C PRO A 131 21.57 43.96 2.90
N SER A 132 21.92 43.08 3.82
CA SER A 132 23.28 42.84 4.30
C SER A 132 24.25 42.33 3.22
N LEU A 133 23.76 41.87 2.08
CA LEU A 133 24.58 41.52 0.92
C LEU A 133 24.97 42.75 0.09
N ALA A 134 24.25 43.85 0.19
CA ALA A 134 24.57 45.07 -0.55
C ALA A 134 25.95 45.60 -0.14
N GLY A 135 26.74 45.93 -1.12
CA GLY A 135 28.14 46.35 -0.93
C GLY A 135 29.16 45.23 -0.80
N ALA A 136 28.70 43.99 -0.57
CA ALA A 136 29.58 42.81 -0.61
C ALA A 136 30.15 42.61 -2.02
N ARG A 137 31.28 41.93 -2.11
CA ARG A 137 31.91 41.60 -3.39
C ARG A 137 31.93 40.07 -3.57
N ASP A 138 31.24 39.61 -4.60
CA ASP A 138 31.20 38.19 -4.96
C ASP A 138 31.50 38.01 -6.45
N VAL A 139 32.78 37.93 -6.74
CA VAL A 139 33.28 37.73 -8.12
C VAL A 139 32.99 36.29 -8.57
N ALA A 140 33.00 35.33 -7.64
CA ALA A 140 32.77 33.93 -7.95
C ALA A 140 31.33 33.72 -8.42
N LEU A 141 30.37 34.29 -7.71
CA LEU A 141 28.95 34.22 -8.08
C LEU A 141 28.67 34.88 -9.44
N LEU A 142 29.29 36.05 -9.69
CA LEU A 142 29.19 36.69 -11.00
C LEU A 142 29.79 35.83 -12.13
N GLN A 143 30.89 35.13 -11.87
CA GLN A 143 31.48 34.21 -12.84
C GLN A 143 30.61 32.97 -13.08
N GLU A 144 29.96 32.46 -12.05
CA GLU A 144 28.95 31.36 -12.18
C GLU A 144 27.80 31.81 -13.08
N LEU A 145 27.25 32.99 -12.85
CA LEU A 145 26.20 33.58 -13.66
C LEU A 145 26.61 33.73 -15.13
N GLU A 146 27.82 34.26 -15.37
CA GLU A 146 28.35 34.41 -16.73
C GLU A 146 28.58 33.07 -17.45
N ARG A 147 28.87 31.99 -16.71
CA ARG A 147 29.02 30.65 -17.28
C ARG A 147 27.67 29.97 -17.60
N SER A 148 26.68 30.18 -16.73
CA SER A 148 25.36 29.52 -16.90
C SER A 148 24.57 30.13 -18.06
N GLY A 149 24.87 31.38 -18.46
CA GLY A 149 24.06 32.12 -19.42
C GLY A 149 22.62 32.29 -18.89
N ASP A 150 21.65 31.88 -19.69
CA ASP A 150 20.21 31.97 -19.34
C ASP A 150 19.70 30.71 -18.61
N GLU A 151 20.53 29.67 -18.42
CA GLU A 151 20.12 28.45 -17.76
C GLU A 151 20.13 28.60 -16.25
N PRO A 152 19.04 28.17 -15.55
CA PRO A 152 19.01 28.15 -14.09
C PRO A 152 20.06 27.20 -13.51
N PHE A 153 20.74 27.64 -12.46
CA PHE A 153 21.79 26.89 -11.78
C PHE A 153 21.61 26.96 -10.26
N VAL A 154 22.26 26.07 -9.53
CA VAL A 154 22.31 26.11 -8.07
C VAL A 154 23.62 26.73 -7.62
N THR A 155 23.48 27.67 -6.72
CA THR A 155 24.61 28.34 -6.07
C THR A 155 24.38 28.47 -4.57
N THR A 156 25.43 28.79 -3.84
CA THR A 156 25.36 29.05 -2.40
C THR A 156 25.34 30.54 -2.16
N LEU A 157 24.26 31.05 -1.57
CA LEU A 157 24.16 32.45 -1.16
C LEU A 157 24.46 32.57 0.33
N ARG A 158 25.42 33.43 0.66
CA ARG A 158 25.74 33.71 2.07
C ARG A 158 24.84 34.82 2.56
N VAL A 159 23.80 34.45 3.27
CA VAL A 159 22.72 35.34 3.70
C VAL A 159 22.84 35.67 5.19
N ARG A 160 22.40 36.88 5.57
CA ARG A 160 22.37 37.36 6.94
C ARG A 160 21.06 38.04 7.22
N ASP A 161 20.30 37.51 8.14
CA ASP A 161 19.02 38.08 8.57
C ASP A 161 19.21 38.84 9.88
N GLY A 162 19.10 40.16 9.81
CA GLY A 162 19.19 41.02 10.97
C GLY A 162 20.47 40.83 11.80
N ARG A 163 20.31 40.35 13.05
CA ARG A 163 21.39 40.12 14.02
C ARG A 163 21.92 38.67 14.02
N GLU A 164 21.32 37.80 13.25
CA GLU A 164 21.72 36.40 13.16
C GLU A 164 23.11 36.27 12.48
N PRO A 165 23.89 35.20 12.81
CA PRO A 165 25.13 34.93 12.09
C PRO A 165 24.81 34.61 10.63
N ALA A 166 25.72 35.02 9.74
CA ALA A 166 25.58 34.69 8.33
C ALA A 166 25.54 33.19 8.13
N ARG A 167 24.57 32.72 7.34
CA ARG A 167 24.38 31.31 6.97
C ARG A 167 24.50 31.15 5.46
N ASP A 168 24.92 29.98 5.05
CA ASP A 168 25.02 29.62 3.65
C ASP A 168 23.73 28.91 3.25
N GLU A 169 22.94 29.52 2.36
CA GLU A 169 21.72 28.97 1.82
C GLU A 169 21.89 28.57 0.37
N GLN A 170 21.31 27.41 0.01
CA GLN A 170 21.30 26.97 -1.37
C GLN A 170 20.17 27.69 -2.11
N ALA A 171 20.46 28.20 -3.29
CA ALA A 171 19.48 28.89 -4.12
C ALA A 171 19.51 28.36 -5.54
N TRP A 172 18.36 28.13 -6.12
CA TRP A 172 18.18 27.84 -7.52
C TRP A 172 17.85 29.14 -8.23
N VAL A 173 18.80 29.63 -9.01
CA VAL A 173 18.81 30.96 -9.54
C VAL A 173 19.07 30.94 -11.04
N THR A 174 18.69 32.00 -11.69
CA THR A 174 19.07 32.33 -13.06
C THR A 174 19.59 33.76 -13.12
N GLY A 175 20.25 34.14 -14.20
CA GLY A 175 20.80 35.44 -14.33
C GLY A 175 20.71 36.02 -15.73
N CYS A 176 20.88 37.33 -15.81
CA CYS A 176 21.06 38.03 -17.07
C CYS A 176 22.05 39.16 -16.88
N ALA A 177 22.74 39.54 -17.95
CA ALA A 177 23.63 40.67 -17.96
C ALA A 177 23.24 41.66 -19.07
N VAL A 178 23.26 42.93 -18.72
CA VAL A 178 22.95 44.02 -19.66
C VAL A 178 24.17 44.92 -19.77
N GLU A 179 24.53 45.30 -20.99
CA GLU A 179 25.61 46.23 -21.27
C GLU A 179 25.09 47.34 -22.18
N ARG A 180 25.21 48.60 -21.73
CA ARG A 180 24.87 49.81 -22.48
C ARG A 180 25.87 50.92 -22.16
N ASP A 181 26.34 51.60 -23.17
CA ASP A 181 27.25 52.74 -23.04
C ASP A 181 28.52 52.47 -22.18
N GLY A 182 29.06 51.25 -22.26
CA GLY A 182 30.20 50.81 -21.49
C GLY A 182 29.94 50.50 -20.01
N VAL A 183 28.67 50.55 -19.58
CA VAL A 183 28.22 50.10 -18.28
C VAL A 183 27.66 48.69 -18.42
N ARG A 184 28.13 47.76 -17.59
CA ARG A 184 27.67 46.40 -17.54
C ARG A 184 27.15 46.06 -16.14
N VAL A 185 25.91 45.61 -16.08
CA VAL A 185 25.20 45.21 -14.86
C VAL A 185 24.67 43.79 -15.03
N ALA A 186 24.72 43.00 -13.99
CA ALA A 186 24.19 41.68 -13.99
C ALA A 186 23.09 41.54 -12.89
N LEU A 187 22.00 40.92 -13.24
CA LEU A 187 20.88 40.62 -12.36
C LEU A 187 20.79 39.13 -12.15
N LEU A 188 20.65 38.70 -10.89
CA LEU A 188 20.49 37.32 -10.50
C LEU A 188 19.23 37.22 -9.65
N GLY A 189 18.37 36.24 -9.94
CA GLY A 189 17.14 36.03 -9.20
C GLY A 189 16.73 34.58 -9.18
N GLY A 190 15.99 34.18 -8.14
CA GLY A 190 15.50 32.82 -8.01
C GLY A 190 14.91 32.50 -6.65
N ALA A 191 14.88 31.21 -6.33
CA ALA A 191 14.26 30.66 -5.14
C ALA A 191 15.28 29.91 -4.28
N PHE A 192 15.11 29.96 -2.96
CA PHE A 192 15.88 29.09 -2.06
C PHE A 192 15.49 27.65 -2.20
N LEU A 193 16.47 26.77 -2.12
CA LEU A 193 16.32 25.34 -2.29
C LEU A 193 16.41 24.66 -0.91
N ASP A 194 15.27 24.45 -0.29
CA ASP A 194 15.14 23.72 0.96
C ASP A 194 14.06 22.64 0.87
N ALA A 195 14.08 21.70 1.82
CA ALA A 195 13.16 20.55 1.82
C ALA A 195 11.69 20.97 2.01
N GLU A 196 11.42 22.04 2.77
CA GLU A 196 10.06 22.52 3.01
C GLU A 196 9.45 23.14 1.75
N ARG A 197 10.22 23.97 1.03
CA ARG A 197 9.79 24.53 -0.25
C ARG A 197 9.65 23.46 -1.34
N ALA A 198 10.57 22.50 -1.36
CA ALA A 198 10.49 21.37 -2.27
C ALA A 198 9.19 20.58 -2.05
N SER A 199 8.79 20.33 -0.81
CA SER A 199 7.53 19.65 -0.47
C SER A 199 6.30 20.41 -0.96
N ARG A 200 6.30 21.75 -0.83
CA ARG A 200 5.18 22.59 -1.30
C ARG A 200 4.98 22.52 -2.82
N TRP A 201 6.00 22.24 -3.60
CA TRP A 201 5.88 22.05 -5.06
C TRP A 201 5.07 20.80 -5.43
N PHE A 202 4.96 19.82 -4.53
CA PHE A 202 4.21 18.57 -4.76
C PHE A 202 2.81 18.57 -4.14
N GLY A 203 2.46 19.56 -3.31
CA GLY A 203 1.20 19.65 -2.59
C GLY A 203 1.23 18.90 -1.25
N GLU A 204 0.58 19.46 -0.25
CA GLU A 204 0.63 18.99 1.16
C GLU A 204 -0.17 17.69 1.40
N ASP A 205 -1.08 17.32 0.51
CA ASP A 205 -2.03 16.20 0.69
C ASP A 205 -1.67 14.92 -0.07
N SER A 206 -0.41 14.68 -0.38
CA SER A 206 -0.04 13.50 -1.17
C SER A 206 0.70 12.45 -0.35
N ALA A 207 0.37 11.18 -0.56
CA ALA A 207 1.16 10.04 -0.08
C ALA A 207 2.59 10.01 -0.66
N VAL A 208 2.91 10.95 -1.57
CA VAL A 208 4.22 11.10 -2.20
C VAL A 208 4.88 12.34 -1.62
N ARG A 209 6.02 12.16 -0.96
CA ARG A 209 6.84 13.25 -0.41
C ARG A 209 7.95 13.63 -1.37
N ALA A 210 8.28 14.92 -1.40
CA ALA A 210 9.45 15.41 -2.08
C ALA A 210 10.67 15.35 -1.15
N VAL A 211 11.75 14.75 -1.62
CA VAL A 211 12.99 14.63 -0.86
C VAL A 211 14.13 15.21 -1.69
N LEU A 212 14.82 16.19 -1.12
CA LEU A 212 15.99 16.81 -1.73
C LEU A 212 17.25 16.13 -1.20
N VAL A 213 18.04 15.52 -2.08
CA VAL A 213 19.26 14.81 -1.72
C VAL A 213 20.46 15.36 -2.49
N ARG A 214 21.66 15.22 -1.94
CA ARG A 214 22.90 15.47 -2.70
C ARG A 214 23.32 14.17 -3.39
N PRO A 215 23.93 14.25 -4.58
CA PRO A 215 24.50 13.08 -5.23
C PRO A 215 25.51 12.39 -4.30
N GLY A 216 25.28 11.09 -4.05
CA GLY A 216 26.13 10.29 -3.17
C GLY A 216 25.77 10.31 -1.68
N ASP A 217 24.84 11.14 -1.23
CA ASP A 217 24.32 11.06 0.13
C ASP A 217 23.41 9.85 0.29
N ALA A 218 23.40 9.28 1.52
CA ALA A 218 22.45 8.23 1.85
C ALA A 218 21.04 8.82 1.91
N LEU A 219 20.08 8.12 1.31
CA LEU A 219 18.66 8.47 1.41
C LEU A 219 18.23 8.51 2.88
N PRO A 220 17.34 9.44 3.26
CA PRO A 220 16.71 9.43 4.57
C PRO A 220 16.10 8.04 4.87
N SER A 221 16.18 7.59 6.13
CA SER A 221 15.70 6.28 6.55
C SER A 221 14.23 6.04 6.20
N GLU A 222 13.44 7.09 6.20
CA GLU A 222 12.00 7.08 5.87
C GLU A 222 11.71 6.70 4.40
N VAL A 223 12.70 6.79 3.54
CA VAL A 223 12.59 6.53 2.08
C VAL A 223 13.30 5.23 1.69
N ARG A 224 14.22 4.74 2.56
CA ARG A 224 15.15 3.65 2.21
C ARG A 224 14.51 2.27 2.12
N ASP A 225 13.46 2.00 2.87
CA ASP A 225 13.04 0.63 3.20
C ASP A 225 11.91 0.03 2.35
N GLY A 226 11.48 0.64 1.24
CA GLY A 226 10.63 -0.16 0.34
C GLY A 226 9.53 0.52 -0.47
N GLY A 227 9.22 1.78 -0.28
CA GLY A 227 8.10 2.44 -0.96
C GLY A 227 8.31 2.75 -2.44
N GLY A 228 9.56 2.78 -2.87
CA GLY A 228 9.93 3.24 -4.21
C GLY A 228 10.19 4.73 -4.26
N GLN A 229 11.07 5.09 -5.19
CA GLN A 229 11.46 6.47 -5.44
C GLN A 229 11.56 6.71 -6.94
N ALA A 230 11.28 7.95 -7.36
CA ALA A 230 11.47 8.38 -8.73
C ALA A 230 12.19 9.71 -8.78
N SER A 231 13.20 9.81 -9.64
CA SER A 231 13.88 11.08 -9.90
C SER A 231 12.92 12.05 -10.59
N VAL A 232 12.82 13.24 -10.04
CA VAL A 232 11.96 14.30 -10.54
C VAL A 232 12.77 15.34 -11.28
N PHE A 233 13.82 15.86 -10.64
CA PHE A 233 14.59 16.93 -11.21
C PHE A 233 16.02 16.95 -10.65
N THR A 234 17.00 17.18 -11.51
CA THR A 234 18.41 17.34 -11.12
C THR A 234 18.79 18.81 -11.18
N PHE A 235 19.16 19.36 -10.05
CA PHE A 235 19.65 20.72 -9.94
C PHE A 235 21.17 20.74 -10.15
N ARG A 236 21.64 21.52 -11.10
CA ARG A 236 23.02 21.59 -11.49
C ARG A 236 23.66 22.92 -11.08
N SER A 237 24.98 22.92 -10.87
CA SER A 237 25.75 24.14 -10.71
C SER A 237 25.98 24.83 -12.08
N ALA A 238 26.49 26.04 -12.06
CA ALA A 238 26.89 26.76 -13.28
C ALA A 238 27.97 26.02 -14.11
N SER A 239 28.73 25.11 -13.50
CA SER A 239 29.70 24.23 -14.19
C SER A 239 29.07 22.99 -14.80
N GLY A 240 27.77 22.78 -14.60
CA GLY A 240 27.03 21.57 -15.05
C GLY A 240 27.10 20.39 -14.12
N GLU A 241 27.82 20.48 -12.98
CA GLU A 241 27.86 19.43 -11.97
C GLU A 241 26.50 19.29 -11.26
N GLU A 242 26.07 18.07 -11.01
CA GLU A 242 24.88 17.80 -10.23
C GLU A 242 25.10 18.16 -8.76
N ARG A 243 24.26 19.04 -8.22
CA ARG A 243 24.37 19.53 -6.84
C ARG A 243 23.31 18.93 -5.94
N TYR A 244 22.11 18.78 -6.47
CA TYR A 244 20.98 18.22 -5.77
C TYR A 244 20.08 17.46 -6.73
N GLU A 245 19.47 16.43 -6.21
CA GLU A 245 18.42 15.68 -6.89
C GLU A 245 17.13 15.75 -6.07
N LEU A 246 16.05 16.11 -6.72
CA LEU A 246 14.73 16.06 -6.13
C LEU A 246 14.11 14.73 -6.49
N LEU A 247 13.78 13.97 -5.46
CA LEU A 247 13.13 12.66 -5.56
C LEU A 247 11.69 12.79 -5.09
N ALA A 248 10.80 12.12 -5.80
CA ALA A 248 9.48 11.78 -5.29
C ALA A 248 9.59 10.42 -4.60
N ALA A 249 9.14 10.32 -3.37
CA ALA A 249 9.19 9.10 -2.58
C ALA A 249 7.84 8.83 -1.92
N ILE A 250 7.50 7.54 -1.79
CA ILE A 250 6.31 7.11 -1.07
C ILE A 250 6.65 7.02 0.41
N ASP A 251 5.74 7.47 1.28
CA ASP A 251 5.85 7.24 2.71
C ASP A 251 5.55 5.77 3.02
N ASP A 252 6.58 5.05 3.44
CA ASP A 252 6.49 3.63 3.78
C ASP A 252 5.50 3.37 4.91
N ALA A 253 5.37 4.30 5.87
CA ALA A 253 4.45 4.16 6.99
C ALA A 253 2.99 4.10 6.53
N ASP A 254 2.59 4.91 5.55
CA ASP A 254 1.24 4.89 5.00
C ASP A 254 0.96 3.60 4.22
N LEU A 255 1.94 3.13 3.44
CA LEU A 255 1.83 1.87 2.71
C LEU A 255 1.72 0.68 3.67
N GLU A 256 2.58 0.62 4.69
CA GLU A 256 2.55 -0.42 5.71
C GLU A 256 1.25 -0.42 6.52
N ALA A 257 0.74 0.75 6.91
CA ALA A 257 -0.53 0.88 7.62
C ALA A 257 -1.71 0.36 6.78
N GLN A 258 -1.75 0.67 5.49
CA GLN A 258 -2.79 0.17 4.58
C GLN A 258 -2.68 -1.36 4.39
N LEU A 259 -1.47 -1.89 4.19
CA LEU A 259 -1.26 -3.33 4.08
C LEU A 259 -1.61 -4.06 5.38
N ALA A 260 -1.25 -3.52 6.54
CA ALA A 260 -1.62 -4.07 7.84
C ALA A 260 -3.15 -4.07 8.06
N GLY A 261 -3.85 -2.99 7.66
CA GLY A 261 -5.31 -2.93 7.70
C GLY A 261 -5.98 -4.01 6.84
N LEU A 262 -5.48 -4.22 5.63
CA LEU A 262 -5.96 -5.27 4.73
C LEU A 262 -5.69 -6.67 5.31
N LEU A 263 -4.53 -6.90 5.92
CA LEU A 263 -4.19 -8.15 6.59
C LEU A 263 -5.14 -8.43 7.76
N GLN A 264 -5.41 -7.44 8.60
CA GLN A 264 -6.31 -7.57 9.74
C GLN A 264 -7.74 -7.90 9.28
N GLN A 265 -8.25 -7.23 8.25
CA GLN A 265 -9.56 -7.49 7.69
C GLN A 265 -9.66 -8.92 7.11
N ASN A 266 -8.64 -9.36 6.38
CA ASN A 266 -8.59 -10.71 5.81
C ASN A 266 -8.51 -11.79 6.91
N LEU A 267 -7.75 -11.57 7.98
CA LEU A 267 -7.67 -12.49 9.12
C LEU A 267 -9.01 -12.59 9.85
N LEU A 268 -9.72 -11.49 10.04
CA LEU A 268 -11.05 -11.48 10.67
C LEU A 268 -12.07 -12.26 9.81
N THR A 269 -12.12 -12.00 8.51
CA THR A 269 -13.03 -12.70 7.60
C THR A 269 -12.72 -14.19 7.52
N ALA A 270 -11.45 -14.57 7.45
CA ALA A 270 -11.02 -15.97 7.47
C ALA A 270 -11.36 -16.66 8.80
N GLY A 271 -11.20 -15.97 9.93
CA GLY A 271 -11.58 -16.46 11.25
C GLY A 271 -13.09 -16.73 11.39
N VAL A 272 -13.92 -15.78 10.94
CA VAL A 272 -15.39 -15.95 10.94
C VAL A 272 -15.80 -17.11 10.05
N ALA A 273 -15.24 -17.23 8.87
CA ALA A 273 -15.54 -18.30 7.95
C ALA A 273 -15.11 -19.68 8.48
N ALA A 274 -13.95 -19.77 9.13
CA ALA A 274 -13.48 -20.99 9.80
C ALA A 274 -14.43 -21.40 10.95
N LEU A 275 -14.91 -20.45 11.73
CA LEU A 275 -15.88 -20.70 12.80
C LEU A 275 -17.21 -21.24 12.24
N LEU A 276 -17.73 -20.63 11.19
CA LEU A 276 -18.95 -21.08 10.52
C LEU A 276 -18.79 -22.47 9.91
N ALA A 277 -17.66 -22.76 9.29
CA ALA A 277 -17.35 -24.09 8.76
C ALA A 277 -17.29 -25.15 9.86
N LEU A 278 -16.68 -24.84 11.01
CA LEU A 278 -16.61 -25.72 12.16
C LEU A 278 -18.02 -25.99 12.75
N LEU A 279 -18.82 -24.94 12.89
CA LEU A 279 -20.20 -25.04 13.36
C LEU A 279 -21.04 -25.95 12.42
N PHE A 280 -20.94 -25.73 11.13
CA PHE A 280 -21.61 -26.51 10.12
C PHE A 280 -21.14 -27.98 10.13
N ALA A 281 -19.82 -28.21 10.17
CA ALA A 281 -19.25 -29.55 10.25
C ALA A 281 -19.73 -30.33 11.49
N THR A 282 -19.79 -29.68 12.66
CA THR A 282 -20.27 -30.29 13.89
C THR A 282 -21.76 -30.60 13.81
N LEU A 283 -22.57 -29.73 13.25
CA LEU A 283 -24.01 -29.91 13.07
C LEU A 283 -24.32 -31.11 12.13
N VAL A 284 -23.61 -31.19 11.01
CA VAL A 284 -23.73 -32.31 10.06
C VAL A 284 -23.26 -33.63 10.72
N ALA A 285 -22.11 -33.60 11.41
CA ALA A 285 -21.57 -34.76 12.09
C ALA A 285 -22.55 -35.32 13.17
N VAL A 286 -23.18 -34.42 13.93
CA VAL A 286 -24.17 -34.82 14.93
C VAL A 286 -25.44 -35.39 14.26
N ARG A 287 -25.94 -34.71 13.23
CA ARG A 287 -27.17 -35.17 12.52
C ARG A 287 -26.97 -36.48 11.78
N LEU A 288 -25.79 -36.76 11.27
CA LEU A 288 -25.54 -37.99 10.50
C LEU A 288 -25.05 -39.14 11.38
N SER A 289 -24.22 -38.89 12.40
CA SER A 289 -23.61 -39.93 13.22
C SER A 289 -24.56 -40.53 14.26
N ARG A 290 -25.59 -39.79 14.73
CA ARG A 290 -26.56 -40.30 15.68
C ARG A 290 -27.44 -41.42 15.08
N PRO A 291 -28.14 -41.18 13.95
CA PRO A 291 -28.95 -42.20 13.32
C PRO A 291 -28.18 -43.48 12.95
N LEU A 292 -26.94 -43.31 12.45
CA LEU A 292 -26.09 -44.46 12.10
C LEU A 292 -25.76 -45.34 13.32
N ARG A 293 -25.49 -44.75 14.48
CA ARG A 293 -25.27 -45.53 15.72
C ARG A 293 -26.50 -46.21 16.21
N GLU A 294 -27.66 -45.54 16.15
CA GLU A 294 -28.95 -46.18 16.51
C GLU A 294 -29.23 -47.39 15.62
N LEU A 295 -28.90 -47.34 14.33
CA LEU A 295 -28.97 -48.49 13.43
C LEU A 295 -27.96 -49.60 13.77
N GLU A 296 -26.70 -49.24 14.08
CA GLU A 296 -25.65 -50.19 14.49
C GLU A 296 -26.01 -50.94 15.75
N ASP A 297 -26.45 -50.20 16.78
CA ASP A 297 -26.88 -50.77 18.06
C ASP A 297 -28.13 -51.67 17.88
N ALA A 298 -29.09 -51.22 17.09
CA ALA A 298 -30.29 -51.99 16.78
C ALA A 298 -29.99 -53.27 15.98
N ALA A 299 -29.09 -53.18 14.98
CA ALA A 299 -28.67 -54.35 14.22
C ALA A 299 -27.93 -55.38 15.09
N THR A 300 -27.10 -54.93 16.02
CA THR A 300 -26.39 -55.80 16.97
C THR A 300 -27.36 -56.52 17.90
N ARG A 301 -28.36 -55.83 18.41
CA ARG A 301 -29.42 -56.41 19.28
C ARG A 301 -30.30 -57.41 18.53
N ILE A 302 -30.70 -57.12 17.29
CA ILE A 302 -31.44 -58.04 16.45
C ILE A 302 -30.61 -59.28 16.15
N GLY A 303 -29.31 -59.14 15.87
CA GLY A 303 -28.39 -60.27 15.69
C GLY A 303 -28.26 -61.16 16.95
N ALA A 304 -28.39 -60.57 18.13
CA ALA A 304 -28.45 -61.29 19.41
C ALA A 304 -29.83 -61.95 19.71
N GLY A 305 -30.84 -61.79 18.81
CA GLY A 305 -32.12 -62.41 18.91
C GLY A 305 -33.25 -61.52 19.45
N ASP A 306 -32.99 -60.23 19.73
CA ASP A 306 -34.01 -59.29 20.21
C ASP A 306 -34.85 -58.77 19.03
N LEU A 307 -35.76 -59.53 18.51
CA LEU A 307 -36.67 -59.19 17.41
C LEU A 307 -37.89 -58.34 17.83
N GLU A 308 -38.01 -57.98 19.10
CA GLU A 308 -39.07 -57.09 19.59
C GLU A 308 -38.66 -55.60 19.46
N LEU A 309 -37.36 -55.31 19.17
CA LEU A 309 -36.86 -53.99 19.02
C LEU A 309 -37.44 -53.29 17.78
N ALA A 310 -37.98 -52.09 17.97
CA ALA A 310 -38.34 -51.18 16.90
C ALA A 310 -37.56 -49.86 17.09
N ILE A 311 -36.98 -49.34 16.04
CA ILE A 311 -36.36 -48.01 16.05
C ILE A 311 -37.48 -46.98 15.87
N ASP A 312 -37.41 -45.90 16.67
CA ASP A 312 -38.35 -44.80 16.52
C ASP A 312 -38.12 -44.08 15.18
N GLU A 313 -39.11 -44.02 14.32
CA GLU A 313 -39.04 -43.41 12.97
C GLU A 313 -39.01 -41.89 13.03
N ARG A 314 -38.32 -41.30 14.05
CA ARG A 314 -38.10 -39.88 14.18
C ARG A 314 -37.06 -39.42 13.16
N GLY A 315 -37.50 -38.69 12.18
CA GLY A 315 -36.63 -38.05 11.18
C GLY A 315 -37.28 -38.00 9.82
N GLY A 316 -37.39 -36.82 9.25
CA GLY A 316 -37.87 -36.67 7.90
C GLY A 316 -36.77 -37.05 6.88
N GLY A 317 -37.17 -37.24 5.64
CA GLY A 317 -36.22 -37.43 4.52
C GLY A 317 -35.62 -38.84 4.43
N GLU A 318 -34.36 -38.94 4.08
CA GLU A 318 -33.68 -40.22 3.79
C GLU A 318 -33.44 -41.09 5.04
N VAL A 319 -33.14 -40.42 6.18
CA VAL A 319 -32.93 -41.12 7.46
C VAL A 319 -34.21 -41.81 7.95
N GLY A 320 -35.37 -41.14 7.89
CA GLY A 320 -36.63 -41.71 8.26
C GLY A 320 -37.01 -42.89 7.36
N ARG A 321 -36.77 -42.81 6.06
CA ARG A 321 -36.97 -43.93 5.12
C ARG A 321 -36.09 -45.14 5.47
N THR A 322 -34.85 -44.90 5.88
CA THR A 322 -33.92 -45.96 6.27
C THR A 322 -34.41 -46.65 7.55
N PHE A 323 -34.89 -45.91 8.54
CA PHE A 323 -35.47 -46.49 9.78
C PHE A 323 -36.74 -47.30 9.51
N SER A 324 -37.62 -46.79 8.64
CA SER A 324 -38.83 -47.52 8.23
C SER A 324 -38.50 -48.81 7.51
N ALA A 325 -37.55 -48.79 6.56
CA ALA A 325 -37.08 -50.00 5.86
C ALA A 325 -36.44 -50.99 6.84
N PHE A 326 -35.66 -50.53 7.81
CA PHE A 326 -35.07 -51.39 8.84
C PHE A 326 -36.14 -52.04 9.73
N ASN A 327 -37.13 -51.29 10.20
CA ASN A 327 -38.24 -51.80 10.98
C ASN A 327 -39.07 -52.81 10.17
N HIS A 328 -39.29 -52.61 8.89
CA HIS A 328 -39.94 -53.54 7.99
C HIS A 328 -39.15 -54.85 7.92
N MET A 329 -37.85 -54.79 7.68
CA MET A 329 -36.95 -55.96 7.65
C MET A 329 -37.06 -56.78 8.99
N THR A 330 -37.03 -56.08 10.14
CA THR A 330 -37.10 -56.70 11.45
C THR A 330 -38.43 -57.43 11.63
N ARG A 331 -39.57 -56.86 11.21
CA ARG A 331 -40.88 -57.49 11.22
C ARG A 331 -40.93 -58.77 10.37
N GLU A 332 -40.34 -58.68 9.15
CA GLU A 332 -40.30 -59.88 8.28
C GLU A 332 -39.44 -61.00 8.88
N LEU A 333 -38.25 -60.63 9.45
CA LEU A 333 -37.36 -61.59 10.12
C LEU A 333 -38.11 -62.32 11.29
N LYS A 334 -38.83 -61.54 12.14
CA LYS A 334 -39.65 -62.06 13.24
C LYS A 334 -40.74 -63.01 12.73
N SER A 335 -41.39 -62.63 11.65
CA SER A 335 -42.43 -63.47 11.05
C SER A 335 -41.88 -64.80 10.47
N ALA A 336 -40.73 -64.72 9.82
CA ALA A 336 -40.04 -65.90 9.29
C ALA A 336 -39.55 -66.81 10.41
N GLN A 337 -39.02 -66.31 11.49
CA GLN A 337 -38.59 -67.07 12.66
C GLN A 337 -39.80 -67.78 13.32
N LYS A 338 -40.95 -67.08 13.44
CA LYS A 338 -42.19 -67.70 13.95
C LYS A 338 -42.64 -68.82 13.03
N ARG A 339 -42.63 -68.67 11.72
CA ARG A 339 -42.94 -69.68 10.73
C ARG A 339 -42.05 -70.93 10.88
N LEU A 340 -40.70 -70.66 10.98
CA LEU A 340 -39.73 -71.74 11.15
C LEU A 340 -40.00 -72.53 12.44
N ARG A 341 -40.12 -71.86 13.59
CA ARG A 341 -40.44 -72.52 14.88
C ARG A 341 -41.75 -73.32 14.83
N ARG A 342 -42.74 -72.82 14.06
CA ARG A 342 -43.99 -73.54 13.87
C ARG A 342 -43.81 -74.79 13.00
N ALA A 343 -43.05 -74.72 11.94
CA ALA A 343 -42.71 -75.84 11.09
C ALA A 343 -41.88 -76.89 11.83
N GLU A 344 -40.88 -76.48 12.60
CA GLU A 344 -40.09 -77.38 13.47
C GLU A 344 -40.97 -78.12 14.49
N ARG A 345 -41.91 -77.37 15.12
CA ARG A 345 -42.85 -77.99 16.05
C ARG A 345 -43.81 -79.02 15.39
N ILE A 346 -44.27 -78.67 14.17
CA ILE A 346 -45.10 -79.58 13.39
C ILE A 346 -44.31 -80.83 12.96
N ALA A 347 -43.03 -80.63 12.55
CA ALA A 347 -42.15 -81.76 12.19
C ALA A 347 -41.91 -82.68 13.40
N ALA A 348 -41.56 -82.10 14.56
CA ALA A 348 -41.39 -82.85 15.81
C ALA A 348 -42.69 -83.63 16.20
N TRP A 349 -43.89 -83.02 16.12
CA TRP A 349 -45.12 -83.66 16.35
C TRP A 349 -45.38 -84.79 15.37
N ARG A 350 -45.08 -84.71 14.09
CA ARG A 350 -45.20 -85.80 13.11
C ARG A 350 -44.32 -86.99 13.47
N ASP A 351 -43.06 -86.72 13.88
CA ASP A 351 -42.14 -87.79 14.26
C ASP A 351 -42.59 -88.50 15.54
N ILE A 352 -43.12 -87.77 16.52
CA ILE A 352 -43.74 -88.35 17.73
C ILE A 352 -45.00 -89.21 17.36
N ALA A 353 -45.85 -88.58 16.52
CA ALA A 353 -47.08 -89.31 16.09
C ALA A 353 -46.78 -90.63 15.32
N ARG A 354 -45.70 -90.55 14.42
CA ARG A 354 -45.23 -91.75 13.70
C ARG A 354 -44.70 -92.82 14.66
N ARG A 355 -43.92 -92.40 15.67
CA ARG A 355 -43.41 -93.36 16.68
C ARG A 355 -44.55 -93.99 17.51
N ILE A 356 -45.46 -93.16 17.97
CA ILE A 356 -46.67 -93.67 18.70
C ILE A 356 -47.48 -94.63 17.83
N ALA A 357 -47.68 -94.28 16.55
CA ALA A 357 -48.44 -95.21 15.62
C ALA A 357 -47.68 -96.52 15.44
N HIS A 358 -46.35 -96.53 15.37
CA HIS A 358 -45.56 -97.75 15.32
C HIS A 358 -45.64 -98.54 16.63
N GLU A 359 -45.54 -97.91 17.79
CA GLU A 359 -45.60 -98.53 19.11
C GLU A 359 -46.99 -99.08 19.41
N ILE A 360 -48.04 -98.46 18.91
CA ILE A 360 -49.41 -99.00 19.01
C ILE A 360 -49.64 -100.15 18.02
N LYS A 361 -49.07 -100.12 16.84
CA LYS A 361 -49.17 -101.14 15.83
C LYS A 361 -48.52 -102.47 16.26
N ASN A 362 -47.40 -102.42 16.99
CA ASN A 362 -46.64 -103.58 17.43
C ASN A 362 -47.44 -104.52 18.35
N PRO A 363 -48.17 -104.09 19.40
CA PRO A 363 -48.95 -104.96 20.23
C PRO A 363 -50.29 -105.38 19.60
N LEU A 364 -50.78 -104.63 18.55
CA LEU A 364 -52.02 -104.98 17.86
C LEU A 364 -51.90 -105.99 16.71
N SER A 365 -50.66 -106.21 16.19
CA SER A 365 -50.37 -107.17 15.12
C SER A 365 -50.60 -108.67 15.51
N PRO A 366 -50.48 -109.12 16.77
CA PRO A 366 -50.72 -110.52 17.13
C PRO A 366 -52.19 -110.84 17.39
N ILE A 367 -53.13 -109.86 17.28
CA ILE A 367 -54.59 -110.10 17.58
C ILE A 367 -55.41 -110.31 16.29
N GLN A 368 -54.79 -110.56 15.15
CA GLN A 368 -55.42 -111.01 13.91
C GLN A 368 -55.18 -112.48 13.68
#